data_b848b6e1f7d717d682d4ad47c4fb5b16
#
_entry.id   b848b6e1f7d717d682d4ad47c4fb5b16
#
_cell.length_a   1.000
_cell.length_b   1.000
_cell.length_c   1.000
_cell.angle_alpha   90.00
_cell.angle_beta   90.00
_cell.angle_gamma   90.00
#
_symmetry.space_group_name_H-M   'P 1'
#
loop_
_entity.id
_entity.type
_entity.pdbx_description
1 polymer ?
#
loop_
_entity_poly.entity_id
_entity_poly.type
_entity_poly.pdbx_seq_one_letter_code
_entity_poly.pdbx_strand_id
1 'polypeptide(L)' 'MKCCICGQEIIDGFGNNPWPVKDKGECCNLCNISVVIKVRINMLNIKKKGEK' A
#
# COMPACT_ATOMS: atom_id res chain seq x y z
N MET A 1 -6.38 9.21 -12.95
CA MET A 1 -5.31 8.96 -11.97
C MET A 1 -4.94 7.49 -12.00
N LYS A 2 -3.66 7.22 -12.04
CA LYS A 2 -3.21 5.85 -12.16
C LYS A 2 -2.58 5.34 -10.87
N CYS A 3 -2.80 4.06 -10.62
CA CYS A 3 -2.20 3.42 -9.48
C CYS A 3 -0.68 3.37 -9.65
N CYS A 4 0.04 3.79 -8.62
CA CYS A 4 1.50 3.83 -8.71
C CYS A 4 2.13 2.45 -8.50
N ILE A 5 1.33 1.45 -8.20
CA ILE A 5 1.83 0.11 -7.96
C ILE A 5 1.56 -0.80 -9.16
N CYS A 6 0.31 -0.92 -9.58
CA CYS A 6 -0.03 -1.81 -10.68
C CYS A 6 -0.21 -1.08 -12.01
N GLY A 7 -0.29 0.23 -12.00
CA GLY A 7 -0.39 1.01 -13.23
C GLY A 7 -1.78 1.12 -13.80
N GLN A 8 -2.77 0.54 -13.15
CA GLN A 8 -4.12 0.60 -13.67
C GLN A 8 -4.82 1.87 -13.25
N GLU A 9 -5.83 2.24 -14.02
CA GLU A 9 -6.58 3.44 -13.73
C GLU A 9 -7.39 3.28 -12.45
N ILE A 10 -7.36 4.31 -11.61
CA ILE A 10 -8.16 4.31 -10.39
C ILE A 10 -9.53 4.86 -10.77
N ILE A 11 -10.51 3.98 -10.81
CA ILE A 11 -11.81 4.28 -11.40
C ILE A 11 -12.66 5.19 -10.53
N ASP A 12 -12.67 4.97 -9.24
CA ASP A 12 -13.58 5.70 -8.38
C ASP A 12 -13.05 7.08 -8.01
N GLY A 13 -11.95 7.49 -8.59
CA GLY A 13 -11.44 8.83 -8.38
C GLY A 13 -10.77 9.06 -7.04
N PHE A 14 -10.72 8.06 -6.21
CA PHE A 14 -10.06 8.15 -4.92
C PHE A 14 -8.85 7.24 -4.91
N GLY A 15 -7.74 7.81 -4.51
CA GLY A 15 -6.56 7.01 -4.35
C GLY A 15 -6.35 6.66 -2.89
N ASN A 16 -5.42 5.77 -2.65
CA ASN A 16 -5.02 5.40 -1.30
C ASN A 16 -3.55 5.70 -1.12
N ASN A 17 -3.16 5.98 0.11
CA ASN A 17 -1.76 6.25 0.41
C ASN A 17 -0.95 4.96 0.25
N PRO A 18 0.01 4.92 -0.67
CA PRO A 18 0.77 3.69 -0.93
C PRO A 18 1.95 3.48 0.01
N TRP A 19 2.13 4.36 0.98
CA TRP A 19 3.24 4.21 1.90
C TRP A 19 3.08 2.90 2.69
N PRO A 20 4.13 2.15 2.97
CA PRO A 20 5.54 2.44 2.69
C PRO A 20 6.04 1.87 1.36
N VAL A 21 5.14 1.35 0.53
CA VAL A 21 5.55 0.76 -0.75
C VAL A 21 6.07 1.85 -1.68
N LYS A 22 5.39 2.99 -1.69
CA LYS A 22 5.81 4.15 -2.47
C LYS A 22 5.69 5.40 -1.63
N ASP A 23 6.55 6.36 -1.88
CA ASP A 23 6.52 7.64 -1.18
C ASP A 23 5.50 8.58 -1.74
N LYS A 24 5.23 8.47 -3.03
CA LYS A 24 4.37 9.43 -3.72
C LYS A 24 3.36 8.71 -4.57
N GLY A 25 2.31 9.44 -4.90
CA GLY A 25 1.29 8.91 -5.76
C GLY A 25 0.17 8.29 -4.97
N GLU A 26 -0.65 7.55 -5.69
CA GLU A 26 -1.83 6.92 -5.11
C GLU A 26 -1.91 5.50 -5.61
N CYS A 27 -2.53 4.63 -4.85
CA CYS A 27 -2.75 3.27 -5.30
C CYS A 27 -4.24 2.96 -5.29
N CYS A 28 -4.63 1.98 -6.11
CA CYS A 28 -6.02 1.58 -6.17
C CYS A 28 -6.39 0.78 -4.94
N ASN A 29 -7.70 0.56 -4.76
CA ASN A 29 -8.17 -0.16 -3.59
C ASN A 29 -7.58 -1.56 -3.50
N LEU A 30 -7.49 -2.23 -4.64
CA LEU A 30 -6.98 -3.58 -4.68
C LEU A 30 -5.52 -3.63 -4.22
N CYS A 31 -4.70 -2.72 -4.73
CA CYS A 31 -3.31 -2.68 -4.32
C CYS A 31 -3.17 -2.25 -2.87
N ASN A 32 -4.04 -1.36 -2.42
CA ASN A 32 -4.02 -0.95 -1.04
C ASN A 32 -4.23 -2.14 -0.12
N ILE A 33 -5.19 -2.99 -0.45
CA ILE A 33 -5.51 -4.15 0.38
C ILE A 33 -4.48 -5.25 0.22
N SER A 34 -4.11 -5.55 -1.02
CA SER A 34 -3.29 -6.74 -1.29
C SER A 34 -1.80 -6.50 -1.16
N VAL A 35 -1.36 -5.25 -1.24
CA VAL A 35 0.07 -4.94 -1.20
C VAL A 35 0.40 -4.06 -0.01
N VAL A 36 -0.21 -2.87 0.04
CA VAL A 36 0.17 -1.87 1.04
C VAL A 36 -0.15 -2.34 2.46
N ILE A 37 -1.34 -2.83 2.67
CA ILE A 37 -1.75 -3.27 4.00
C ILE A 37 -0.92 -4.47 4.44
N LYS A 38 -0.63 -5.37 3.51
CA LYS A 38 0.23 -6.50 3.83
C LYS A 38 1.61 -6.07 4.27
N VAL A 39 2.16 -5.09 3.58
CA VAL A 39 3.49 -4.59 3.94
C VAL A 39 3.45 -3.95 5.32
N ARG A 40 2.40 -3.21 5.60
CA ARG A 40 2.27 -2.57 6.91
C ARG A 40 2.16 -3.59 8.03
N ILE A 41 1.39 -4.64 7.79
CA ILE A 41 1.26 -5.71 8.76
C ILE A 41 2.60 -6.39 8.98
N ASN A 42 3.34 -6.60 7.90
CA ASN A 42 4.66 -7.19 7.98
C ASN A 42 5.60 -6.37 8.83
N MET A 43 5.53 -5.06 8.68
CA MET A 43 6.36 -4.17 9.48
C MET A 43 6.05 -4.31 10.95
N LEU A 44 4.79 -4.43 11.28
CA LEU A 44 4.39 -4.62 12.67
C LEU A 44 4.87 -5.95 13.21
N ASN A 45 4.77 -6.99 12.40
CA ASN A 45 5.22 -8.31 12.81
C ASN A 45 6.72 -8.35 13.06
N ILE A 46 7.47 -7.70 12.17
CA ILE A 46 8.91 -7.65 12.33
C ILE A 46 9.27 -6.94 13.62
N LYS A 47 8.58 -5.84 13.88
CA LYS A 47 8.82 -5.09 15.08
C LYS A 47 8.53 -5.93 16.32
N LYS A 48 7.45 -6.67 16.30
CA LYS A 48 7.09 -7.53 17.38
C LYS A 48 8.14 -8.58 17.63
N LYS A 49 8.62 -9.17 16.57
CA LYS A 49 9.65 -10.18 16.70
C LYS A 49 10.92 -9.61 17.27
N GLY A 50 11.22 -8.40 16.90
CA GLY A 50 12.40 -7.74 17.39
C GLY A 50 12.37 -7.55 18.89
N GLU A 51 11.18 -7.46 19.43
CA GLU A 51 11.02 -7.27 20.86
C GLU A 51 11.23 -8.53 21.65
N LYS A 52 11.18 -9.63 20.99
CA LYS A 52 11.43 -10.88 21.66
C LYS A 52 12.88 -11.13 21.79
#